data_754ad6e3592f09622b37cae8ce15ff80
#
_entry.id   754ad6e3592f09622b37cae8ce15ff80
#
_cell.length_a   1.000
_cell.length_b   1.000
_cell.length_c   1.000
_cell.angle_alpha   90.00
_cell.angle_beta   90.00
_cell.angle_gamma   90.00
#
_symmetry.space_group_name_H-M   'P 1'
#
loop_
_entity.id
_entity.type
_entity.pdbx_description
1 polymer ?
#
loop_
_entity_poly.entity_id
_entity_poly.type
_entity_poly.pdbx_seq_one_letter_code
_entity_poly.pdbx_strand_id
1 'polypeptide(L)'
;ISTGKTWNNLMKPTRDIAPFLEITGKLGFDPLKTVVSCPIAGVKGYGGAMGPAQFIASTWKLIEKRIASSLGISTPNPWNPRDAFMASAIYLTDLGASGTSYSSQIKAACKYYGTGGSNCSYGKSVMNFAKKIQINQIDPLQGI
;
A
#
# COMPACT_ATOMS: atom_id res chain seq x y z
N ILE A 1 -14.27 -0.17 1.79
CA ILE A 1 -15.72 0.03 2.03
C ILE A 1 -15.91 0.07 3.53
N SER A 2 -16.32 1.21 4.04
CA SER A 2 -16.58 1.42 5.47
C SER A 2 -17.75 0.54 5.90
N THR A 3 -17.53 -0.41 6.81
CA THR A 3 -18.58 -1.19 7.44
C THR A 3 -19.20 -0.47 8.65
N GLY A 4 -19.08 0.83 8.76
CA GLY A 4 -19.51 1.62 9.92
C GLY A 4 -18.64 1.44 11.18
N LYS A 5 -17.54 0.70 11.09
CA LYS A 5 -16.59 0.58 12.19
C LYS A 5 -15.64 1.78 12.18
N THR A 6 -15.38 2.33 13.35
CA THR A 6 -14.40 3.40 13.51
C THR A 6 -12.96 2.86 13.32
N TRP A 7 -12.07 3.69 12.82
CA TRP A 7 -10.67 3.33 12.55
C TRP A 7 -9.95 2.67 13.75
N ASN A 8 -10.27 3.05 14.99
CA ASN A 8 -9.68 2.48 16.21
C ASN A 8 -10.01 0.98 16.41
N ASN A 9 -11.08 0.47 15.79
CA ASN A 9 -11.44 -0.95 15.82
C ASN A 9 -10.90 -1.74 14.62
N LEU A 10 -10.31 -1.05 13.63
CA LEU A 10 -9.81 -1.65 12.41
C LEU A 10 -8.29 -1.78 12.40
N MET A 11 -7.58 -0.90 13.10
CA MET A 11 -6.11 -0.83 13.10
C MET A 11 -5.50 -1.52 14.32
N LYS A 12 -4.24 -1.95 14.19
CA LYS A 12 -3.45 -2.39 15.34
C LYS A 12 -3.14 -1.16 16.22
N PRO A 13 -3.68 -1.11 17.47
CA PRO A 13 -3.65 0.13 18.27
C PRO A 13 -2.23 0.66 18.54
N THR A 14 -1.33 -0.21 18.95
CA THR A 14 0.04 0.17 19.34
C THR A 14 0.95 0.54 18.19
N ARG A 15 0.56 0.22 16.94
CA ARG A 15 1.41 0.40 15.76
C ARG A 15 0.88 1.45 14.80
N ASP A 16 -0.42 1.45 14.53
CA ASP A 16 -0.96 2.17 13.37
C ASP A 16 -1.83 3.37 13.73
N ILE A 17 -2.41 3.45 14.95
CA ILE A 17 -3.33 4.54 15.31
C ILE A 17 -2.61 5.89 15.32
N ALA A 18 -1.52 6.02 16.07
CA ALA A 18 -0.81 7.30 16.16
C ALA A 18 -0.28 7.79 14.79
N PRO A 19 0.37 6.94 13.97
CA PRO A 19 0.75 7.32 12.60
C PRO A 19 -0.45 7.70 11.72
N PHE A 20 -1.58 7.01 11.83
CA PHE A 20 -2.78 7.33 11.07
C PHE A 20 -3.33 8.73 11.40
N LEU A 21 -3.42 9.04 12.69
CA LEU A 21 -3.88 10.36 13.16
C LEU A 21 -2.92 11.48 12.69
N GLU A 22 -1.63 11.23 12.70
CA GLU A 22 -0.65 12.18 12.18
C GLU A 22 -0.82 12.42 10.68
N ILE A 23 -0.99 11.35 9.88
CA ILE A 23 -1.17 11.44 8.43
C ILE A 23 -2.47 12.21 8.11
N THR A 24 -3.59 11.82 8.70
CA THR A 24 -4.87 12.47 8.48
C THR A 24 -4.87 13.93 8.93
N GLY A 25 -4.23 14.21 10.07
CA GLY A 25 -4.07 15.59 10.58
C GLY A 25 -3.28 16.48 9.63
N LYS A 26 -2.16 16.00 9.08
CA LYS A 26 -1.36 16.73 8.07
C LYS A 26 -2.14 17.01 6.78
N LEU A 27 -3.04 16.10 6.40
CA LEU A 27 -3.86 16.23 5.20
C LEU A 27 -5.16 17.02 5.42
N GLY A 28 -5.47 17.38 6.67
CA GLY A 28 -6.74 18.03 7.01
C GLY A 28 -7.95 17.10 6.89
N PHE A 29 -7.75 15.80 6.97
CA PHE A 29 -8.82 14.81 6.88
C PHE A 29 -9.41 14.49 8.25
N ASP A 30 -10.74 14.33 8.31
CA ASP A 30 -11.40 13.80 9.49
C ASP A 30 -11.10 12.29 9.61
N PRO A 31 -10.36 11.84 10.65
CA PRO A 31 -10.00 10.45 10.80
C PRO A 31 -11.21 9.52 10.94
N LEU A 32 -12.35 10.01 11.45
CA LEU A 32 -13.58 9.22 11.59
C LEU A 32 -14.31 8.99 10.26
N LYS A 33 -14.03 9.84 9.26
CA LYS A 33 -14.62 9.75 7.91
C LYS A 33 -13.65 9.20 6.88
N THR A 34 -12.38 9.10 7.23
CA THR A 34 -11.33 8.64 6.29
C THR A 34 -11.42 7.13 6.10
N VAL A 35 -11.53 6.70 4.85
CA VAL A 35 -11.73 5.29 4.50
C VAL A 35 -10.42 4.51 4.62
N VAL A 36 -10.47 3.36 5.29
CA VAL A 36 -9.39 2.39 5.40
C VAL A 36 -9.92 0.98 5.18
N SER A 37 -9.05 0.02 4.92
CA SER A 37 -9.47 -1.37 4.71
C SER A 37 -10.04 -1.99 5.99
N CYS A 38 -11.00 -2.91 5.81
CA CYS A 38 -11.46 -3.81 6.87
C CYS A 38 -10.47 -4.97 7.07
N PRO A 39 -10.47 -5.63 8.24
CA PRO A 39 -9.83 -6.93 8.39
C PRO A 39 -10.37 -7.94 7.38
N ILE A 40 -9.53 -8.81 6.87
CA ILE A 40 -9.94 -9.86 5.94
C ILE A 40 -10.73 -10.92 6.72
N ALA A 41 -11.94 -11.25 6.27
CA ALA A 41 -12.78 -12.24 6.89
C ALA A 41 -12.06 -13.61 6.93
N GLY A 42 -12.12 -14.28 8.09
CA GLY A 42 -11.47 -15.58 8.29
C GLY A 42 -9.95 -15.55 8.49
N VAL A 43 -9.32 -14.38 8.40
CA VAL A 43 -7.88 -14.21 8.62
C VAL A 43 -7.65 -13.43 9.92
N LYS A 44 -6.82 -13.98 10.83
CA LYS A 44 -6.40 -13.23 12.02
C LYS A 44 -5.54 -12.05 11.60
N GLY A 45 -5.93 -10.84 12.00
CA GLY A 45 -5.18 -9.63 11.69
C GLY A 45 -6.04 -8.37 11.83
N TYR A 46 -5.42 -7.27 11.45
CA TYR A 46 -6.04 -5.95 11.44
C TYR A 46 -6.26 -5.49 10.00
N GLY A 47 -7.23 -4.62 9.79
CA GLY A 47 -7.34 -3.79 8.61
C GLY A 47 -6.51 -2.52 8.75
N GLY A 48 -7.06 -1.39 8.29
CA GLY A 48 -6.45 -0.07 8.44
C GLY A 48 -5.48 0.29 7.34
N ALA A 49 -5.46 -0.46 6.25
CA ALA A 49 -4.66 -0.09 5.09
C ALA A 49 -5.31 1.07 4.32
N MET A 50 -4.49 2.01 3.87
CA MET A 50 -4.87 3.29 3.28
C MET A 50 -4.72 3.29 1.76
N GLY A 51 -5.72 3.83 1.09
CA GLY A 51 -5.69 4.14 -0.35
C GLY A 51 -5.47 2.93 -1.28
N PRO A 52 -5.20 3.19 -2.57
CA PRO A 52 -5.12 2.12 -3.58
C PRO A 52 -3.93 1.17 -3.38
N ALA A 53 -2.83 1.64 -2.83
CA ALA A 53 -1.65 0.81 -2.57
C ALA A 53 -1.70 0.04 -1.24
N GLN A 54 -2.74 0.26 -0.44
CA GLN A 54 -3.02 -0.48 0.79
C GLN A 54 -1.89 -0.45 1.83
N PHE A 55 -1.22 0.70 1.99
CA PHE A 55 -0.22 0.89 3.05
C PHE A 55 -0.88 1.02 4.42
N ILE A 56 -0.41 0.25 5.39
CA ILE A 56 -0.69 0.55 6.80
C ILE A 56 0.08 1.81 7.22
N ALA A 57 -0.48 2.56 8.19
CA ALA A 57 0.02 3.88 8.53
C ALA A 57 1.49 3.88 9.00
N SER A 58 1.89 2.88 9.77
CA SER A 58 3.28 2.74 10.22
C SER A 58 4.27 2.53 9.06
N THR A 59 3.90 1.70 8.07
CA THR A 59 4.76 1.48 6.89
C THR A 59 4.84 2.74 6.01
N TRP A 60 3.73 3.45 5.82
CA TRP A 60 3.72 4.73 5.11
C TRP A 60 4.71 5.73 5.72
N LYS A 61 4.73 5.85 7.03
CA LYS A 61 5.63 6.77 7.75
C LYS A 61 7.12 6.48 7.51
N LEU A 62 7.49 5.23 7.26
CA LEU A 62 8.88 4.87 6.96
C LEU A 62 9.38 5.47 5.64
N ILE A 63 8.48 5.65 4.68
CA ILE A 63 8.83 6.09 3.32
C ILE A 63 8.27 7.47 2.95
N GLU A 64 7.44 8.09 3.80
CA GLU A 64 6.75 9.37 3.56
C GLU A 64 7.71 10.47 3.06
N LYS A 65 8.85 10.64 3.72
CA LYS A 65 9.85 11.65 3.33
C LYS A 65 10.45 11.39 1.94
N ARG A 66 10.66 10.13 1.59
CA ARG A 66 11.20 9.74 0.28
C ARG A 66 10.18 9.97 -0.82
N ILE A 67 8.90 9.68 -0.57
CA ILE A 67 7.80 10.00 -1.49
C ILE A 67 7.76 11.51 -1.73
N ALA A 68 7.76 12.29 -0.66
CA ALA A 68 7.76 13.76 -0.72
C ALA A 68 8.91 14.30 -1.58
N SER A 69 10.13 13.83 -1.31
CA SER A 69 11.33 14.22 -2.07
C SER A 69 11.24 13.80 -3.54
N SER A 70 10.80 12.58 -3.83
CA SER A 70 10.72 12.06 -5.21
C SER A 70 9.67 12.78 -6.05
N LEU A 71 8.60 13.26 -5.44
CA LEU A 71 7.50 13.95 -6.13
C LEU A 71 7.61 15.48 -6.08
N GLY A 72 8.56 16.03 -5.31
CA GLY A 72 8.69 17.48 -5.09
C GLY A 72 7.49 18.08 -4.35
N ILE A 73 6.89 17.35 -3.40
CA ILE A 73 5.72 17.77 -2.63
C ILE A 73 6.01 17.77 -1.14
N SER A 74 5.28 18.59 -0.37
CA SER A 74 5.48 18.69 1.08
C SER A 74 4.79 17.57 1.87
N THR A 75 3.61 17.16 1.43
CA THR A 75 2.75 16.21 2.16
C THR A 75 2.15 15.18 1.22
N PRO A 76 2.76 13.99 1.12
CA PRO A 76 2.22 12.90 0.33
C PRO A 76 0.90 12.37 0.90
N ASN A 77 -0.02 12.03 0.02
CA ASN A 77 -1.36 11.57 0.37
C ASN A 77 -1.55 10.09 -0.03
N PRO A 78 -1.72 9.16 0.94
CA PRO A 78 -1.91 7.73 0.64
C PRO A 78 -3.13 7.42 -0.22
N TRP A 79 -4.14 8.29 -0.23
CA TRP A 79 -5.36 8.13 -1.04
C TRP A 79 -5.24 8.75 -2.43
N ASN A 80 -4.18 9.51 -2.71
CA ASN A 80 -3.87 9.98 -4.06
C ASN A 80 -3.17 8.87 -4.85
N PRO A 81 -3.69 8.43 -6.01
CA PRO A 81 -3.08 7.33 -6.78
C PRO A 81 -1.63 7.56 -7.18
N ARG A 82 -1.26 8.79 -7.58
CA ARG A 82 0.11 9.15 -7.95
C ARG A 82 1.08 8.92 -6.78
N ASP A 83 0.72 9.41 -5.59
CA ASP A 83 1.57 9.33 -4.41
C ASP A 83 1.64 7.87 -3.91
N ALA A 84 0.51 7.16 -3.96
CA ALA A 84 0.42 5.75 -3.60
C ALA A 84 1.26 4.85 -4.52
N PHE A 85 1.28 5.12 -5.84
CA PHE A 85 2.12 4.37 -6.79
C PHE A 85 3.60 4.68 -6.60
N MET A 86 3.97 5.93 -6.34
CA MET A 86 5.35 6.27 -5.98
C MET A 86 5.78 5.54 -4.70
N ALA A 87 4.91 5.50 -3.70
CA ALA A 87 5.15 4.75 -2.47
C ALA A 87 5.38 3.25 -2.75
N SER A 88 4.56 2.65 -3.61
CA SER A 88 4.71 1.24 -4.00
C SER A 88 6.04 0.99 -4.72
N ALA A 89 6.46 1.87 -5.62
CA ALA A 89 7.74 1.77 -6.33
C ALA A 89 8.92 1.83 -5.35
N ILE A 90 8.91 2.80 -4.44
CA ILE A 90 9.95 2.96 -3.41
C ILE A 90 10.01 1.71 -2.51
N TYR A 91 8.87 1.26 -2.02
CA TYR A 91 8.80 0.14 -1.07
C TYR A 91 9.16 -1.19 -1.73
N LEU A 92 8.72 -1.45 -2.95
CA LEU A 92 9.13 -2.64 -3.72
C LEU A 92 10.64 -2.66 -4.00
N THR A 93 11.24 -1.50 -4.27
CA THR A 93 12.70 -1.37 -4.42
C THR A 93 13.42 -1.77 -3.14
N ASP A 94 12.95 -1.28 -1.97
CA ASP A 94 13.52 -1.65 -0.67
C ASP A 94 13.37 -3.15 -0.37
N LEU A 95 12.31 -3.78 -0.86
CA LEU A 95 12.07 -5.21 -0.73
C LEU A 95 12.89 -6.07 -1.71
N GLY A 96 13.63 -5.43 -2.62
CA GLY A 96 14.55 -6.09 -3.56
C GLY A 96 14.06 -6.20 -5.00
N ALA A 97 13.05 -5.43 -5.41
CA ALA A 97 12.55 -5.42 -6.80
C ALA A 97 13.42 -4.61 -7.77
N SER A 98 14.50 -3.97 -7.31
CA SER A 98 15.41 -3.20 -8.17
C SER A 98 16.19 -4.04 -9.19
N GLY A 99 16.22 -5.35 -9.01
CA GLY A 99 16.82 -6.28 -9.96
C GLY A 99 15.87 -6.57 -11.14
N THR A 100 16.47 -6.90 -12.30
CA THR A 100 15.73 -7.29 -13.52
C THR A 100 15.23 -8.74 -13.49
N SER A 101 15.66 -9.54 -12.51
CA SER A 101 15.28 -10.95 -12.46
C SER A 101 13.84 -11.13 -11.98
N TYR A 102 13.10 -11.99 -12.66
CA TYR A 102 11.75 -12.38 -12.27
C TYR A 102 11.68 -12.89 -10.81
N SER A 103 12.70 -13.62 -10.39
CA SER A 103 12.79 -14.16 -9.03
C SER A 103 12.87 -13.08 -7.94
N SER A 104 13.64 -12.01 -8.17
CA SER A 104 13.73 -10.90 -7.22
C SER A 104 12.42 -10.11 -7.15
N GLN A 105 11.79 -9.87 -8.29
CA GLN A 105 10.54 -9.13 -8.38
C GLN A 105 9.38 -9.87 -7.70
N ILE A 106 9.22 -11.18 -7.96
CA ILE A 106 8.16 -11.97 -7.30
C ILE A 106 8.38 -12.06 -5.79
N LYS A 107 9.63 -12.20 -5.35
CA LYS A 107 9.98 -12.21 -3.93
C LYS A 107 9.64 -10.88 -3.25
N ALA A 108 9.92 -9.76 -3.89
CA ALA A 108 9.56 -8.44 -3.39
C ALA A 108 8.03 -8.26 -3.29
N ALA A 109 7.27 -8.68 -4.31
CA ALA A 109 5.81 -8.66 -4.29
C ALA A 109 5.23 -9.54 -3.16
N CYS A 110 5.79 -10.70 -2.91
CA CYS A 110 5.38 -11.55 -1.78
C CYS A 110 5.64 -10.89 -0.43
N LYS A 111 6.79 -10.25 -0.26
CA LYS A 111 7.13 -9.49 0.95
C LYS A 111 6.20 -8.26 1.14
N TYR A 112 5.84 -7.59 0.05
CA TYR A 112 4.90 -6.46 0.08
C TYR A 112 3.56 -6.88 0.69
N TYR A 113 3.05 -8.03 0.32
CA TYR A 113 1.81 -8.59 0.87
C TYR A 113 1.97 -9.15 2.30
N GLY A 114 3.21 -9.32 2.77
CA GLY A 114 3.48 -9.79 4.13
C GLY A 114 3.52 -11.31 4.29
N THR A 115 3.56 -12.09 3.20
CA THR A 115 3.61 -13.56 3.28
C THR A 115 5.00 -14.11 3.58
N GLY A 116 6.04 -13.29 3.50
CA GLY A 116 7.44 -13.69 3.76
C GLY A 116 8.03 -14.71 2.79
N GLY A 117 7.22 -15.31 1.93
CA GLY A 117 7.63 -16.32 0.96
C GLY A 117 8.30 -15.72 -0.27
N SER A 118 9.07 -16.55 -0.99
CA SER A 118 9.73 -16.15 -2.23
C SER A 118 8.93 -16.43 -3.50
N ASN A 119 7.80 -17.13 -3.40
CA ASN A 119 6.98 -17.57 -4.54
C ASN A 119 5.51 -17.79 -4.13
N CYS A 120 4.86 -16.71 -3.70
CA CYS A 120 3.46 -16.74 -3.26
C CYS A 120 2.48 -16.51 -4.42
N SER A 121 1.21 -16.90 -4.25
CA SER A 121 0.15 -16.67 -5.25
C SER A 121 -0.06 -15.19 -5.56
N TYR A 122 0.00 -14.32 -4.54
CA TYR A 122 -0.07 -12.87 -4.73
C TYR A 122 1.05 -12.36 -5.64
N GLY A 123 2.31 -12.74 -5.35
CA GLY A 123 3.45 -12.33 -6.18
C GLY A 123 3.33 -12.81 -7.64
N LYS A 124 2.84 -14.05 -7.84
CA LYS A 124 2.55 -14.56 -9.20
C LYS A 124 1.49 -13.73 -9.92
N SER A 125 0.41 -13.37 -9.24
CA SER A 125 -0.64 -12.52 -9.79
C SER A 125 -0.10 -11.14 -10.16
N VAL A 126 0.65 -10.49 -9.28
CA VAL A 126 1.29 -9.19 -9.55
C VAL A 126 2.17 -9.26 -10.79
N MET A 127 3.04 -10.26 -10.89
CA MET A 127 3.93 -10.42 -12.05
C MET A 127 3.17 -10.72 -13.35
N ASN A 128 2.07 -11.48 -13.27
CA ASN A 128 1.22 -11.73 -14.43
C ASN A 128 0.54 -10.44 -14.93
N PHE A 129 -0.02 -9.63 -14.03
CA PHE A 129 -0.61 -8.34 -14.39
C PHE A 129 0.44 -7.36 -14.93
N ALA A 130 1.59 -7.25 -14.27
CA ALA A 130 2.68 -6.40 -14.74
C ALA A 130 3.11 -6.75 -16.18
N LYS A 131 3.24 -8.06 -16.50
CA LYS A 131 3.53 -8.52 -17.84
C LYS A 131 2.44 -8.12 -18.84
N LYS A 132 1.17 -8.32 -18.49
CA LYS A 132 0.04 -8.00 -19.37
C LYS A 132 -0.04 -6.48 -19.65
N ILE A 133 0.19 -5.65 -18.67
CA ILE A 133 0.26 -4.18 -18.84
C ILE A 133 1.44 -3.82 -19.77
N GLN A 134 2.61 -4.42 -19.54
CA GLN A 134 3.81 -4.16 -20.35
C GLN A 134 3.61 -4.45 -21.83
N ILE A 135 2.84 -5.48 -22.19
CA ILE A 135 2.56 -5.89 -23.58
C ILE A 135 1.21 -5.37 -24.10
N ASN A 136 0.63 -4.37 -23.44
CA ASN A 136 -0.65 -3.73 -23.78
C ASN A 136 -1.84 -4.71 -23.91
N GLN A 137 -1.82 -5.83 -23.18
CA GLN A 137 -2.96 -6.76 -23.10
C GLN A 137 -4.01 -6.34 -22.06
N ILE A 138 -3.70 -5.40 -21.20
CA ILE A 138 -4.63 -4.76 -20.28
C ILE A 138 -4.44 -3.26 -20.41
N ASP A 139 -5.50 -2.55 -20.77
CA ASP A 139 -5.53 -1.11 -20.66
C ASP A 139 -5.72 -0.77 -19.16
N PRO A 140 -4.75 -0.11 -18.52
CA PRO A 140 -4.86 0.24 -17.11
C PRO A 140 -5.99 1.23 -16.81
N LEU A 141 -6.56 1.87 -17.83
CA LEU A 141 -7.65 2.84 -17.70
C LEU A 141 -9.04 2.24 -17.94
N GLN A 142 -9.16 1.02 -18.44
CA GLN A 142 -10.45 0.36 -18.70
C GLN A 142 -11.00 -0.43 -17.50
N GLY A 143 -10.33 -0.45 -16.39
CA GLY A 143 -10.69 -1.22 -15.19
C GLY A 143 -11.20 -0.37 -14.00
N ILE A 144 -11.56 0.90 -14.23
CA ILE A 144 -12.07 1.81 -13.19
C ILE A 144 -13.55 2.05 -13.37
#